data_1a3ce704e66c23f21102f69f2c9ad48c
#
_entry.id   1a3ce704e66c23f21102f69f2c9ad48c
#
_cell.length_a   1.000
_cell.length_b   1.000
_cell.length_c   1.000
_cell.angle_alpha   90.00
_cell.angle_beta   90.00
_cell.angle_gamma   90.00
#
_symmetry.space_group_name_H-M   'P 1'
#
loop_
_entity.id
_entity.type
_entity.pdbx_description
1 polymer ?
#
loop_
_entity_poly.entity_id
_entity_poly.type
_entity_poly.pdbx_seq_one_letter_code
_entity_poly.pdbx_strand_id
1 'polypeptide(L)'
;MRISEIDLQCEDIMWFAVDSNGNIFECTSAGCGNVPEYVCKSREETECLLDYFMEKAPSITTSTLQIPDEENDLVDDVKVLSSKGVYCFDVTDYDKDDQYNRIAIPANPLKVDDLPLNIQALLSDHIYVGDVSKEASIKVSHAYS
;
A
#
# COMPACT_ATOMS: atom_id res chain seq x y z
N MET A 1 8.56 -17.23 -3.40
CA MET A 1 9.65 -16.76 -4.30
C MET A 1 9.89 -15.27 -4.06
N ARG A 2 11.14 -14.89 -4.00
CA ARG A 2 11.53 -13.50 -3.78
C ARG A 2 11.21 -12.64 -5.02
N ILE A 3 10.77 -11.38 -4.80
CA ILE A 3 10.65 -10.38 -5.85
C ILE A 3 12.04 -9.80 -6.11
N SER A 4 12.55 -9.93 -7.34
CA SER A 4 13.88 -9.47 -7.69
C SER A 4 13.94 -7.98 -8.01
N GLU A 5 15.15 -7.42 -8.05
CA GLU A 5 15.33 -6.01 -8.45
C GLU A 5 14.81 -5.77 -9.87
N ILE A 6 15.03 -6.73 -10.78
CA ILE A 6 14.53 -6.64 -12.16
C ILE A 6 13.01 -6.66 -12.18
N ASP A 7 12.37 -7.51 -11.37
CA ASP A 7 10.92 -7.55 -11.26
C ASP A 7 10.36 -6.17 -10.87
N LEU A 8 11.01 -5.49 -9.93
CA LEU A 8 10.58 -4.17 -9.47
C LEU A 8 10.65 -3.10 -10.57
N GLN A 9 11.58 -3.26 -11.52
CA GLN A 9 11.73 -2.35 -12.64
C GLN A 9 10.73 -2.63 -13.78
N CYS A 10 10.19 -3.85 -13.82
CA CYS A 10 9.31 -4.31 -14.89
C CYS A 10 7.84 -4.37 -14.50
N GLU A 11 7.53 -4.37 -13.20
CA GLU A 11 6.18 -4.58 -12.69
C GLU A 11 5.77 -3.43 -11.78
N ASP A 12 4.47 -3.16 -11.79
CA ASP A 12 3.84 -2.27 -10.83
C ASP A 12 3.44 -3.12 -9.61
N ILE A 13 4.16 -2.95 -8.51
CA ILE A 13 3.92 -3.72 -7.29
C ILE A 13 3.04 -2.89 -6.35
N MET A 14 1.88 -3.43 -5.99
CA MET A 14 1.01 -2.89 -4.96
C MET A 14 1.29 -3.64 -3.66
N TRP A 15 1.77 -2.92 -2.65
CA TRP A 15 2.18 -3.53 -1.40
C TRP A 15 1.56 -2.82 -0.19
N PHE A 16 1.50 -3.52 0.93
CA PHE A 16 0.77 -3.08 2.12
C PHE A 16 1.67 -3.05 3.34
N ALA A 17 1.39 -2.11 4.24
CA ALA A 17 2.08 -1.99 5.52
C ALA A 17 1.16 -1.40 6.58
N VAL A 18 1.65 -1.37 7.82
CA VAL A 18 0.91 -0.89 8.98
C VAL A 18 1.73 0.20 9.66
N ASP A 19 1.09 1.32 9.98
CA ASP A 19 1.75 2.43 10.67
C ASP A 19 1.75 2.23 12.21
N SER A 20 2.29 3.22 12.93
CA SER A 20 2.42 3.16 14.40
C SER A 20 1.07 3.12 15.13
N ASN A 21 0.00 3.54 14.48
CA ASN A 21 -1.34 3.56 15.04
C ASN A 21 -2.22 2.38 14.60
N GLY A 22 -1.65 1.43 13.88
CA GLY A 22 -2.40 0.28 13.37
C GLY A 22 -3.18 0.56 12.09
N ASN A 23 -2.98 1.72 11.46
CA ASN A 23 -3.60 2.03 10.17
C ASN A 23 -2.93 1.22 9.07
N ILE A 24 -3.74 0.71 8.16
CA ILE A 24 -3.25 -0.05 6.99
C ILE A 24 -3.15 0.88 5.80
N PHE A 25 -2.04 0.81 5.08
CA PHE A 25 -1.87 1.57 3.86
C PHE A 25 -1.28 0.73 2.74
N GLU A 26 -1.56 1.15 1.52
CA GLU A 26 -1.08 0.54 0.29
C GLU A 26 -0.19 1.54 -0.44
N CYS A 27 0.86 1.02 -1.07
CA CYS A 27 1.75 1.79 -1.94
C CYS A 27 1.81 1.13 -3.31
N THR A 28 1.71 1.96 -4.35
CA THR A 28 1.83 1.54 -5.75
C THR A 28 3.20 1.95 -6.27
N SER A 29 4.05 0.99 -6.62
CA SER A 29 5.46 1.26 -6.97
C SER A 29 5.65 1.86 -8.37
N ALA A 30 4.73 1.63 -9.28
CA ALA A 30 4.76 2.13 -10.66
C ALA A 30 6.03 1.76 -11.43
N GLY A 31 6.68 0.65 -11.05
CA GLY A 31 7.92 0.19 -11.69
C GLY A 31 9.18 0.97 -11.34
N CYS A 32 9.10 1.95 -10.43
CA CYS A 32 10.25 2.82 -10.09
C CYS A 32 10.42 3.09 -8.59
N GLY A 33 9.33 3.05 -7.81
CA GLY A 33 9.39 3.36 -6.38
C GLY A 33 10.13 2.31 -5.57
N ASN A 34 10.75 2.74 -4.48
CA ASN A 34 11.41 1.84 -3.55
C ASN A 34 10.41 0.85 -2.94
N VAL A 35 10.81 -0.41 -2.84
CA VAL A 35 10.00 -1.46 -2.22
C VAL A 35 10.81 -2.12 -1.09
N PRO A 36 10.26 -2.20 0.13
CA PRO A 36 11.01 -2.67 1.30
C PRO A 36 11.32 -4.17 1.24
N GLU A 37 12.31 -4.58 2.04
CA GLU A 37 12.70 -5.99 2.17
C GLU A 37 11.54 -6.87 2.62
N TYR A 38 10.72 -6.40 3.56
CA TYR A 38 9.60 -7.20 4.06
C TYR A 38 8.53 -7.49 3.00
N VAL A 39 8.51 -6.73 1.90
CA VAL A 39 7.64 -7.00 0.74
C VAL A 39 8.35 -7.93 -0.25
N CYS A 40 9.61 -7.64 -0.57
CA CYS A 40 10.36 -8.39 -1.59
C CYS A 40 10.66 -9.83 -1.18
N LYS A 41 10.67 -10.13 0.10
CA LYS A 41 10.99 -11.48 0.61
C LYS A 41 10.05 -12.57 0.09
N SER A 42 8.80 -12.24 -0.25
CA SER A 42 7.81 -13.22 -0.71
C SER A 42 6.78 -12.59 -1.64
N ARG A 43 6.86 -12.96 -2.91
CA ARG A 43 5.86 -12.60 -3.93
C ARG A 43 4.49 -13.16 -3.56
N GLU A 44 4.46 -14.39 -3.07
CA GLU A 44 3.20 -15.09 -2.75
C GLU A 44 2.45 -14.38 -1.62
N GLU A 45 3.15 -13.92 -0.58
CA GLU A 45 2.55 -13.17 0.51
C GLU A 45 2.03 -11.81 0.03
N THR A 46 2.80 -11.13 -0.83
CA THR A 46 2.41 -9.83 -1.40
C THR A 46 1.15 -9.97 -2.25
N GLU A 47 1.08 -11.00 -3.09
CA GLU A 47 -0.11 -11.27 -3.91
C GLU A 47 -1.30 -11.69 -3.05
N CYS A 48 -1.08 -12.43 -1.97
CA CYS A 48 -2.13 -12.83 -1.03
C CYS A 48 -2.77 -11.61 -0.35
N LEU A 49 -1.94 -10.63 0.07
CA LEU A 49 -2.45 -9.40 0.66
C LEU A 49 -3.26 -8.58 -0.35
N LEU A 50 -2.77 -8.46 -1.57
CA LEU A 50 -3.50 -7.75 -2.63
C LEU A 50 -4.85 -8.40 -2.91
N ASP A 51 -4.88 -9.72 -3.07
CA ASP A 51 -6.11 -10.47 -3.29
C ASP A 51 -7.10 -10.27 -2.15
N TYR A 52 -6.63 -10.33 -0.90
CA TYR A 52 -7.50 -10.13 0.26
C TYR A 52 -8.14 -8.74 0.23
N PHE A 53 -7.36 -7.68 0.10
CA PHE A 53 -7.90 -6.31 0.16
C PHE A 53 -8.73 -5.95 -1.06
N MET A 54 -8.38 -6.45 -2.24
CA MET A 54 -9.14 -6.16 -3.45
C MET A 54 -10.44 -6.96 -3.55
N GLU A 55 -10.41 -8.26 -3.20
CA GLU A 55 -11.49 -9.19 -3.54
C GLU A 55 -12.29 -9.68 -2.33
N LYS A 56 -11.68 -9.76 -1.14
CA LYS A 56 -12.30 -10.43 0.02
C LYS A 56 -12.73 -9.48 1.13
N ALA A 57 -11.97 -8.43 1.40
CA ALA A 57 -12.28 -7.48 2.46
C ALA A 57 -13.57 -6.72 2.17
N PRO A 58 -14.44 -6.49 3.18
CA PRO A 58 -15.66 -5.73 2.97
C PRO A 58 -15.39 -4.24 2.80
N SER A 59 -16.23 -3.57 2.01
CA SER A 59 -16.26 -2.10 1.97
C SER A 59 -16.90 -1.59 3.26
N ILE A 60 -16.23 -0.69 3.97
CA ILE A 60 -16.66 -0.23 5.29
C ILE A 60 -16.84 1.29 5.38
N THR A 61 -16.37 2.06 4.40
CA THR A 61 -16.30 3.51 4.53
C THR A 61 -16.37 4.23 3.18
N THR A 62 -16.60 5.52 3.25
CA THR A 62 -16.32 6.44 2.15
C THR A 62 -14.88 6.92 2.25
N SER A 63 -14.37 7.55 1.19
CA SER A 63 -13.01 8.04 1.14
C SER A 63 -12.92 9.36 0.37
N THR A 64 -11.81 10.09 0.60
CA THR A 64 -11.47 11.31 -0.14
C THR A 64 -10.25 11.01 -1.01
N LEU A 65 -10.38 11.24 -2.32
CA LEU A 65 -9.25 11.10 -3.25
C LEU A 65 -8.49 12.44 -3.34
N GLN A 66 -7.17 12.34 -3.34
CA GLN A 66 -6.26 13.48 -3.46
C GLN A 66 -5.56 13.52 -4.84
N ILE A 67 -6.21 12.91 -5.84
CA ILE A 67 -5.78 12.88 -7.24
C ILE A 67 -6.97 13.28 -8.11
N PRO A 68 -6.73 13.73 -9.36
CA PRO A 68 -7.83 13.98 -10.31
C PRO A 68 -8.69 12.74 -10.50
N ASP A 69 -10.02 12.92 -10.52
CA ASP A 69 -10.97 11.83 -10.78
C ASP A 69 -11.00 11.56 -12.29
N GLU A 70 -10.02 10.82 -12.75
CA GLU A 70 -9.90 10.37 -14.14
C GLU A 70 -10.23 8.88 -14.23
N GLU A 71 -10.81 8.47 -15.37
CA GLU A 71 -11.02 7.04 -15.62
C GLU A 71 -9.69 6.40 -16.00
N ASN A 72 -9.08 5.70 -15.05
CA ASN A 72 -7.90 4.87 -15.27
C ASN A 72 -7.85 3.78 -14.21
N ASP A 73 -7.03 2.76 -14.44
CA ASP A 73 -6.96 1.58 -13.59
C ASP A 73 -6.48 1.93 -12.17
N LEU A 74 -5.57 2.89 -12.02
CA LEU A 74 -5.09 3.33 -10.71
C LEU A 74 -6.23 3.91 -9.87
N VAL A 75 -7.03 4.82 -10.46
CA VAL A 75 -8.15 5.44 -9.74
C VAL A 75 -9.17 4.39 -9.32
N ASP A 76 -9.47 3.43 -10.18
CA ASP A 76 -10.41 2.34 -9.86
C ASP A 76 -9.91 1.50 -8.68
N ASP A 77 -8.64 1.09 -8.69
CA ASP A 77 -8.02 0.31 -7.61
C ASP A 77 -8.00 1.09 -6.30
N VAL A 78 -7.66 2.38 -6.35
CA VAL A 78 -7.63 3.26 -5.18
C VAL A 78 -9.02 3.42 -4.58
N LYS A 79 -10.06 3.56 -5.40
CA LYS A 79 -11.46 3.63 -4.93
C LYS A 79 -11.85 2.34 -4.20
N VAL A 80 -11.48 1.18 -4.73
CA VAL A 80 -11.75 -0.10 -4.08
C VAL A 80 -11.03 -0.17 -2.74
N LEU A 81 -9.71 0.02 -2.72
CA LEU A 81 -8.90 -0.11 -1.50
C LEU A 81 -9.31 0.89 -0.42
N SER A 82 -9.52 2.15 -0.77
CA SER A 82 -9.91 3.17 0.21
C SER A 82 -11.31 2.92 0.77
N SER A 83 -12.21 2.30 0.00
CA SER A 83 -13.53 1.88 0.50
C SER A 83 -13.44 0.79 1.56
N LYS A 84 -12.32 0.05 1.60
CA LYS A 84 -12.05 -0.97 2.63
C LYS A 84 -11.44 -0.36 3.90
N GLY A 85 -11.16 0.93 3.91
CA GLY A 85 -10.51 1.62 5.03
C GLY A 85 -8.99 1.69 4.92
N VAL A 86 -8.42 1.48 3.74
CA VAL A 86 -6.97 1.49 3.48
C VAL A 86 -6.56 2.85 2.92
N TYR A 87 -5.52 3.46 3.49
CA TYR A 87 -4.88 4.65 2.92
C TYR A 87 -4.11 4.23 1.67
N CYS A 88 -4.10 5.06 0.63
CA CYS A 88 -3.38 4.74 -0.60
C CYS A 88 -2.34 5.80 -0.93
N PHE A 89 -1.16 5.32 -1.36
CA PHE A 89 -0.01 6.13 -1.73
C PHE A 89 0.50 5.74 -3.11
N ASP A 90 1.10 6.68 -3.82
CA ASP A 90 1.67 6.45 -5.15
C ASP A 90 2.97 7.26 -5.31
N VAL A 91 3.82 6.82 -6.22
CA VAL A 91 4.99 7.59 -6.66
C VAL A 91 4.50 8.62 -7.67
N THR A 92 4.50 9.88 -7.28
CA THR A 92 4.05 10.99 -8.15
C THR A 92 5.20 11.84 -8.69
N ASP A 93 6.41 11.69 -8.11
CA ASP A 93 7.63 12.36 -8.55
C ASP A 93 8.68 11.30 -8.85
N TYR A 94 8.88 11.00 -10.12
CA TYR A 94 9.79 9.95 -10.57
C TYR A 94 11.28 10.26 -10.32
N ASP A 95 11.60 11.48 -9.92
CA ASP A 95 12.95 11.85 -9.48
C ASP A 95 13.19 11.53 -8.00
N LYS A 96 12.13 11.08 -7.28
CA LYS A 96 12.17 10.73 -5.86
C LYS A 96 11.65 9.32 -5.63
N ASP A 97 12.47 8.32 -5.92
CA ASP A 97 12.11 6.91 -5.83
C ASP A 97 11.78 6.46 -4.39
N ASP A 98 12.34 7.14 -3.39
CA ASP A 98 12.13 6.83 -1.98
C ASP A 98 10.85 7.45 -1.40
N GLN A 99 10.14 8.29 -2.16
CA GLN A 99 8.99 9.04 -1.68
C GLN A 99 7.70 8.57 -2.32
N TYR A 100 6.72 8.27 -1.46
CA TYR A 100 5.34 8.00 -1.87
C TYR A 100 4.45 9.11 -1.36
N ASN A 101 3.50 9.56 -2.18
CA ASN A 101 2.55 10.61 -1.82
C ASN A 101 1.17 10.02 -1.63
N ARG A 102 0.48 10.48 -0.57
CA ARG A 102 -0.86 10.00 -0.26
C ARG A 102 -1.87 10.47 -1.30
N ILE A 103 -2.64 9.54 -1.84
CA ILE A 103 -3.63 9.81 -2.89
C ILE A 103 -5.06 9.48 -2.47
N ALA A 104 -5.25 8.77 -1.36
CA ALA A 104 -6.59 8.50 -0.83
C ALA A 104 -6.59 8.41 0.69
N ILE A 105 -7.65 8.94 1.30
CA ILE A 105 -7.88 8.96 2.74
C ILE A 105 -9.24 8.33 3.02
N PRO A 106 -9.32 7.18 3.72
CA PRO A 106 -10.60 6.63 4.16
C PRO A 106 -11.19 7.46 5.30
N ALA A 107 -12.52 7.67 5.29
CA ALA A 107 -13.21 8.40 6.37
C ALA A 107 -13.12 7.61 7.69
N ASN A 108 -13.24 6.29 7.64
CA ASN A 108 -13.11 5.41 8.80
C ASN A 108 -12.01 4.38 8.51
N PRO A 109 -10.77 4.62 8.96
CA PRO A 109 -9.66 3.70 8.69
C PRO A 109 -9.85 2.32 9.30
N LEU A 110 -9.52 1.30 8.53
CA LEU A 110 -9.44 -0.07 9.00
C LEU A 110 -8.17 -0.23 9.85
N LYS A 111 -8.30 -0.86 11.01
CA LYS A 111 -7.16 -1.13 11.89
C LYS A 111 -6.71 -2.58 11.75
N VAL A 112 -5.41 -2.81 11.91
CA VAL A 112 -4.82 -4.15 11.78
C VAL A 112 -5.48 -5.16 12.71
N ASP A 113 -5.87 -4.74 13.91
CA ASP A 113 -6.50 -5.63 14.90
C ASP A 113 -7.89 -6.12 14.48
N ASP A 114 -8.51 -5.45 13.50
CA ASP A 114 -9.83 -5.83 12.98
C ASP A 114 -9.75 -6.84 11.82
N LEU A 115 -8.54 -7.20 11.40
CA LEU A 115 -8.32 -8.14 10.29
C LEU A 115 -8.39 -9.59 10.75
N PRO A 116 -8.65 -10.53 9.83
CA PRO A 116 -8.47 -11.96 10.13
C PRO A 116 -7.04 -12.24 10.60
N LEU A 117 -6.88 -13.21 11.51
CA LEU A 117 -5.58 -13.51 12.11
C LEU A 117 -4.50 -13.92 11.11
N ASN A 118 -4.88 -14.61 10.03
CA ASN A 118 -3.94 -14.98 8.97
C ASN A 118 -3.42 -13.75 8.21
N ILE A 119 -4.25 -12.73 8.03
CA ILE A 119 -3.83 -11.48 7.38
C ILE A 119 -2.97 -10.63 8.33
N GLN A 120 -3.33 -10.57 9.62
CA GLN A 120 -2.49 -9.95 10.64
C GLN A 120 -1.09 -10.57 10.66
N ALA A 121 -1.00 -11.90 10.55
CA ALA A 121 0.28 -12.61 10.52
C ALA A 121 1.13 -12.20 9.31
N LEU A 122 0.53 -12.06 8.13
CA LEU A 122 1.24 -11.62 6.93
C LEU A 122 1.78 -10.18 7.07
N LEU A 123 1.08 -9.32 7.81
CA LEU A 123 1.47 -7.93 8.01
C LEU A 123 2.39 -7.71 9.22
N SER A 124 2.69 -8.76 9.98
CA SER A 124 3.37 -8.63 11.29
C SER A 124 4.75 -7.96 11.22
N ASP A 125 5.47 -8.10 10.11
CA ASP A 125 6.77 -7.46 9.88
C ASP A 125 6.71 -6.29 8.88
N HIS A 126 5.52 -5.96 8.35
CA HIS A 126 5.30 -4.86 7.43
C HIS A 126 5.05 -3.57 8.23
N ILE A 127 6.08 -3.09 8.94
CA ILE A 127 5.95 -1.99 9.89
C ILE A 127 6.55 -0.70 9.34
N TYR A 128 5.75 0.36 9.40
CA TYR A 128 6.18 1.72 9.13
C TYR A 128 6.06 2.56 10.39
N VAL A 129 7.14 3.23 10.79
CA VAL A 129 7.14 4.12 11.95
C VAL A 129 6.65 5.48 11.53
N GLY A 130 5.42 5.84 11.87
CA GLY A 130 4.79 7.10 11.50
C GLY A 130 3.27 7.02 11.60
N ASP A 131 2.60 8.07 11.09
CA ASP A 131 1.14 8.19 11.11
C ASP A 131 0.64 8.62 9.73
N VAL A 132 0.14 7.66 8.95
CA VAL A 132 -0.32 7.92 7.58
C VAL A 132 -1.56 8.79 7.51
N SER A 133 -2.29 8.96 8.62
CA SER A 133 -3.42 9.89 8.66
C SER A 133 -2.98 11.35 8.64
N LYS A 134 -1.75 11.63 9.02
CA LYS A 134 -1.17 12.99 9.11
C LYS A 134 -0.07 13.26 8.08
N GLU A 135 0.54 12.21 7.52
CA GLU A 135 1.66 12.35 6.61
C GLU A 135 1.17 12.32 5.15
N ALA A 136 1.26 13.46 4.47
CA ALA A 136 0.93 13.55 3.05
C ALA A 136 1.96 12.84 2.17
N SER A 137 3.17 12.62 2.68
CA SER A 137 4.25 11.89 2.00
C SER A 137 4.98 11.01 3.01
N ILE A 138 5.44 9.85 2.55
CA ILE A 138 6.25 8.94 3.35
C ILE A 138 7.52 8.57 2.59
N LYS A 139 8.58 8.25 3.34
CA LYS A 139 9.84 7.77 2.77
C LYS A 139 9.98 6.27 3.03
N VAL A 140 10.42 5.56 2.02
CA VAL A 140 10.50 4.10 2.04
C VAL A 140 11.92 3.65 1.65
N SER A 141 12.50 2.77 2.47
CA SER A 141 13.78 2.13 2.19
C SER A 141 13.63 1.09 1.08
N HIS A 142 14.66 0.96 0.22
CA HIS A 142 14.65 -0.02 -0.85
C HIS A 142 15.39 -1.28 -0.43
N ALA A 143 14.81 -2.45 -0.76
CA ALA A 143 15.42 -3.76 -0.45
C ALA A 143 16.77 -3.96 -1.14
N TYR A 144 16.99 -3.30 -2.27
CA TYR A 144 18.18 -3.47 -3.14
C TYR A 144 19.05 -2.22 -3.20
N SER A 145 19.13 -1.46 -2.14
CA SER A 145 19.99 -0.28 -2.08
C SER A 145 21.40 -0.59 -1.62
#